data_02aa7b37e93e787c10f5d0f824e5a5f3
#
_entry.id   02aa7b37e93e787c10f5d0f824e5a5f3
#
_cell.length_a   1.000
_cell.length_b   1.000
_cell.length_c   1.000
_cell.angle_alpha   90.00
_cell.angle_beta   90.00
_cell.angle_gamma   90.00
#
_symmetry.space_group_name_H-M   'P 1'
#
loop_
_entity.id
_entity.type
_entity.pdbx_description
1 polymer ?
#
loop_
_entity_poly.entity_id
_entity_poly.type
_entity_poly.pdbx_seq_one_letter_code
_entity_poly.pdbx_strand_id
1 'polypeptide(L)'
;MLTLKENLSYDQAKIITESDQEGKNLYMQGIFVQGDKRNQNSRVYPVTEISKAVKAIQEKIETGYSVLGEADHPDDLQVNLDRVSHMIEKMWMDGQDGYGRLKLLPTPMGNICKTLLENGVKLGVSSRGSGNVAESGNVSDFEIQTVDIVANPSAPDAYPDPLYEQIMNGHRGNILLDVATAVKDDTIANQYLQKEVLKFIEKLNIRRS
;
A
#
# COMPACT_ATOMS: atom_id res chain seq x y z
N MET A 1 20.15 -21.61 2.38
CA MET A 1 19.41 -20.37 2.08
C MET A 1 18.73 -19.94 3.37
N LEU A 2 18.98 -18.72 3.80
CA LEU A 2 18.38 -18.19 5.02
C LEU A 2 17.00 -17.58 4.70
N THR A 3 16.06 -17.70 5.64
CA THR A 3 14.80 -16.95 5.57
C THR A 3 15.11 -15.49 5.89
N LEU A 4 14.73 -14.59 4.98
CA LEU A 4 14.93 -13.16 5.10
C LEU A 4 13.58 -12.48 5.28
N LYS A 5 13.49 -11.62 6.28
CA LYS A 5 12.32 -10.80 6.59
C LYS A 5 12.77 -9.36 6.66
N GLU A 6 12.08 -8.51 5.91
CA GLU A 6 12.39 -7.10 5.82
C GLU A 6 11.15 -6.29 6.08
N ASN A 7 11.21 -5.50 7.12
CA ASN A 7 10.14 -4.58 7.46
C ASN A 7 10.41 -3.22 6.82
N LEU A 8 9.47 -2.77 6.04
CA LEU A 8 9.47 -1.42 5.48
C LEU A 8 8.55 -0.53 6.25
N SER A 9 9.00 0.67 6.34
CA SER A 9 8.32 1.71 7.03
C SER A 9 7.01 2.12 6.36
N TYR A 10 6.07 2.53 7.16
CA TYR A 10 4.73 2.98 6.80
C TYR A 10 4.73 4.28 5.95
N ASP A 11 5.67 5.23 6.08
CA ASP A 11 5.75 6.44 5.24
C ASP A 11 5.93 6.17 3.76
N GLN A 12 6.23 4.92 3.42
CA GLN A 12 6.55 4.50 2.07
C GLN A 12 5.41 3.73 1.39
N ALA A 13 4.37 3.35 2.13
CA ALA A 13 3.18 2.71 1.57
C ALA A 13 1.97 3.65 1.67
N LYS A 14 1.33 3.98 0.55
CA LYS A 14 0.07 4.73 0.51
C LYS A 14 -1.11 3.80 0.63
N ILE A 15 -2.12 4.19 1.42
CA ILE A 15 -3.38 3.47 1.49
C ILE A 15 -4.33 4.05 0.45
N ILE A 16 -4.83 3.20 -0.43
CA ILE A 16 -5.78 3.56 -1.48
C ILE A 16 -7.09 2.82 -1.23
N THR A 17 -8.18 3.56 -1.13
CA THR A 17 -9.52 3.00 -1.04
C THR A 17 -10.25 3.24 -2.35
N GLU A 18 -10.55 2.19 -3.07
CA GLU A 18 -11.38 2.24 -4.28
C GLU A 18 -12.73 1.60 -3.99
N SER A 19 -13.81 2.22 -4.46
CA SER A 19 -15.15 1.62 -4.45
C SER A 19 -15.48 1.15 -5.87
N ASP A 20 -15.76 -0.13 -6.01
CA ASP A 20 -16.35 -0.72 -7.21
C ASP A 20 -17.86 -0.93 -7.02
N GLN A 21 -18.50 -1.50 -8.04
CA GLN A 21 -19.95 -1.79 -8.00
C GLN A 21 -20.32 -2.85 -6.93
N GLU A 22 -19.34 -3.59 -6.43
CA GLU A 22 -19.52 -4.67 -5.44
C GLU A 22 -19.16 -4.25 -4.00
N GLY A 23 -18.60 -3.05 -3.79
CA GLY A 23 -18.24 -2.54 -2.47
C GLY A 23 -16.93 -1.75 -2.44
N LYS A 24 -16.48 -1.37 -1.25
CA LYS A 24 -15.22 -0.64 -1.06
C LYS A 24 -14.06 -1.62 -0.94
N ASN A 25 -13.24 -1.70 -1.97
CA ASN A 25 -11.94 -2.37 -1.89
C ASN A 25 -10.91 -1.45 -1.22
N LEU A 26 -10.09 -1.99 -0.35
CA LEU A 26 -9.00 -1.28 0.30
C LEU A 26 -7.67 -1.81 -0.22
N TYR A 27 -6.79 -0.89 -0.60
CA TYR A 27 -5.47 -1.20 -1.13
C TYR A 27 -4.39 -0.52 -0.28
N MET A 28 -3.21 -1.09 -0.29
CA MET A 28 -2.00 -0.43 0.18
C MET A 28 -1.00 -0.37 -0.98
N GLN A 29 -0.42 0.79 -1.24
CA GLN A 29 0.54 0.99 -2.32
C GLN A 29 1.73 1.81 -1.84
N GLY A 30 2.93 1.38 -2.21
CA GLY A 30 4.16 2.09 -1.89
C GLY A 30 5.38 1.20 -1.98
N ILE A 31 6.44 1.55 -1.27
CA ILE A 31 7.67 0.76 -1.23
C ILE A 31 7.42 -0.54 -0.48
N PHE A 32 7.78 -1.67 -1.08
CA PHE A 32 7.72 -3.01 -0.49
C PHE A 32 9.11 -3.55 -0.13
N VAL A 33 10.17 -3.05 -0.78
CA VAL A 33 11.56 -3.38 -0.46
C VAL A 33 12.48 -2.22 -0.86
N GLN A 34 13.48 -1.88 -0.02
CA GLN A 34 14.40 -0.77 -0.27
C GLN A 34 15.78 -1.23 -0.71
N GLY A 35 16.32 -0.56 -1.75
CA GLY A 35 17.63 -0.83 -2.29
C GLY A 35 18.75 -0.01 -1.66
N ASP A 36 19.93 -0.62 -1.57
CA ASP A 36 21.19 0.00 -1.16
C ASP A 36 21.16 0.73 0.20
N LYS A 37 20.12 0.49 1.00
CA LYS A 37 20.00 1.01 2.37
C LYS A 37 20.18 -0.10 3.39
N ARG A 38 20.95 0.20 4.44
CA ARG A 38 21.09 -0.70 5.58
C ARG A 38 19.80 -0.65 6.40
N ASN A 39 19.14 -1.78 6.53
CA ASN A 39 17.92 -1.91 7.32
C ASN A 39 18.21 -2.21 8.80
N GLN A 40 17.17 -2.38 9.61
CA GLN A 40 17.30 -2.66 11.04
C GLN A 40 17.92 -4.03 11.34
N ASN A 41 17.84 -4.97 10.41
CA ASN A 41 18.50 -6.28 10.53
C ASN A 41 19.98 -6.20 10.08
N SER A 42 20.54 -4.99 9.92
CA SER A 42 21.89 -4.74 9.43
C SER A 42 22.18 -5.31 8.04
N ARG A 43 21.13 -5.53 7.22
CA ARG A 43 21.24 -6.04 5.86
C ARG A 43 21.16 -4.92 4.84
N VAL A 44 21.83 -5.12 3.70
CA VAL A 44 21.78 -4.24 2.52
C VAL A 44 21.39 -5.11 1.33
N TYR A 45 20.32 -4.71 0.66
CA TYR A 45 19.82 -5.36 -0.55
C TYR A 45 20.31 -4.57 -1.77
N PRO A 46 21.26 -5.09 -2.56
CA PRO A 46 21.68 -4.44 -3.79
C PRO A 46 20.49 -4.24 -4.73
N VAL A 47 20.44 -3.08 -5.42
CA VAL A 47 19.34 -2.77 -6.37
C VAL A 47 19.19 -3.86 -7.44
N THR A 48 20.29 -4.46 -7.86
CA THR A 48 20.29 -5.58 -8.83
C THR A 48 19.54 -6.80 -8.31
N GLU A 49 19.67 -7.13 -7.03
CA GLU A 49 18.98 -8.26 -6.41
C GLU A 49 17.47 -7.96 -6.24
N ILE A 50 17.13 -6.73 -5.81
CA ILE A 50 15.73 -6.30 -5.71
C ILE A 50 15.07 -6.31 -7.09
N SER A 51 15.73 -5.79 -8.11
CA SER A 51 15.18 -5.74 -9.47
C SER A 51 14.88 -7.13 -10.01
N LYS A 52 15.74 -8.12 -9.77
CA LYS A 52 15.49 -9.53 -10.14
C LYS A 52 14.29 -10.10 -9.38
N ALA A 53 14.23 -9.89 -8.05
CA ALA A 53 13.18 -10.43 -7.22
C ALA A 53 11.80 -9.81 -7.54
N VAL A 54 11.74 -8.50 -7.74
CA VAL A 54 10.52 -7.77 -8.15
C VAL A 54 10.03 -8.24 -9.50
N LYS A 55 10.95 -8.40 -10.49
CA LYS A 55 10.60 -8.92 -11.81
C LYS A 55 10.04 -10.34 -11.72
N ALA A 56 10.66 -11.22 -10.95
CA ALA A 56 10.21 -12.60 -10.79
C ALA A 56 8.79 -12.69 -10.18
N ILE A 57 8.48 -11.85 -9.16
CA ILE A 57 7.12 -11.76 -8.59
C ILE A 57 6.13 -11.22 -9.62
N GLN A 58 6.49 -10.15 -10.34
CA GLN A 58 5.61 -9.57 -11.35
C GLN A 58 5.30 -10.55 -12.48
N GLU A 59 6.28 -11.30 -12.96
CA GLU A 59 6.09 -12.37 -13.95
C GLU A 59 5.15 -13.46 -13.44
N LYS A 60 5.25 -13.87 -12.16
CA LYS A 60 4.31 -14.82 -11.56
C LYS A 60 2.89 -14.26 -11.57
N ILE A 61 2.69 -12.99 -11.22
CA ILE A 61 1.37 -12.34 -11.23
C ILE A 61 0.81 -12.28 -12.64
N GLU A 62 1.61 -11.91 -13.64
CA GLU A 62 1.20 -11.82 -15.05
C GLU A 62 0.81 -13.17 -15.66
N THR A 63 1.38 -14.27 -15.17
CA THR A 63 0.96 -15.62 -15.54
C THR A 63 -0.33 -16.09 -14.86
N GLY A 64 -0.96 -15.23 -14.05
CA GLY A 64 -2.21 -15.54 -13.34
C GLY A 64 -2.01 -16.20 -11.97
N TYR A 65 -0.77 -16.26 -11.46
CA TYR A 65 -0.52 -16.77 -10.11
C TYR A 65 -0.92 -15.74 -9.05
N SER A 66 -1.71 -16.16 -8.07
CA SER A 66 -2.11 -15.30 -6.95
C SER A 66 -1.02 -15.29 -5.88
N VAL A 67 -0.32 -14.17 -5.74
CA VAL A 67 0.66 -13.97 -4.67
C VAL A 67 -0.08 -13.47 -3.43
N LEU A 68 -0.33 -14.37 -2.49
CA LEU A 68 -1.03 -14.07 -1.24
C LEU A 68 -0.04 -13.64 -0.16
N GLY A 69 -0.49 -12.74 0.74
CA GLY A 69 0.26 -12.33 1.91
C GLY A 69 -0.57 -12.45 3.19
N GLU A 70 0.13 -12.51 4.31
CA GLU A 70 -0.46 -12.74 5.63
C GLU A 70 -0.52 -11.46 6.46
N ALA A 71 -1.36 -11.48 7.49
CA ALA A 71 -1.25 -10.52 8.58
C ALA A 71 -0.29 -11.09 9.61
N ASP A 72 0.62 -10.23 10.09
CA ASP A 72 1.78 -10.60 10.90
C ASP A 72 2.85 -11.36 10.07
N HIS A 73 3.99 -11.62 10.69
CA HIS A 73 5.17 -12.11 9.98
C HIS A 73 5.59 -13.48 10.50
N PRO A 74 5.05 -14.59 9.95
CA PRO A 74 5.40 -15.93 10.41
C PRO A 74 6.86 -16.28 10.12
N ASP A 75 7.39 -17.29 10.84
CA ASP A 75 8.77 -17.71 10.68
C ASP A 75 9.03 -18.55 9.44
N ASP A 76 7.99 -19.17 8.88
CA ASP A 76 8.13 -20.02 7.73
C ASP A 76 7.90 -19.27 6.40
N LEU A 77 8.42 -19.82 5.30
CA LEU A 77 8.28 -19.22 3.97
C LEU A 77 6.94 -19.56 3.30
N GLN A 78 6.24 -20.56 3.80
CA GLN A 78 4.98 -20.99 3.24
C GLN A 78 3.85 -20.10 3.74
N VAL A 79 2.98 -19.67 2.81
CA VAL A 79 1.79 -18.89 3.16
C VAL A 79 0.72 -19.81 3.75
N ASN A 80 0.23 -19.47 4.94
CA ASN A 80 -0.83 -20.20 5.62
C ASN A 80 -2.19 -19.54 5.33
N LEU A 81 -3.11 -20.29 4.72
CA LEU A 81 -4.37 -19.76 4.21
C LEU A 81 -5.30 -19.18 5.29
N ASP A 82 -5.20 -19.64 6.53
CA ASP A 82 -5.98 -19.08 7.65
C ASP A 82 -5.47 -17.71 8.13
N ARG A 83 -4.25 -17.31 7.74
CA ARG A 83 -3.65 -16.00 8.03
C ARG A 83 -3.67 -15.03 6.85
N VAL A 84 -4.11 -15.47 5.69
CA VAL A 84 -4.18 -14.62 4.50
C VAL A 84 -5.02 -13.37 4.77
N SER A 85 -4.44 -12.21 4.55
CA SER A 85 -5.08 -10.91 4.70
C SER A 85 -5.24 -10.16 3.39
N HIS A 86 -4.39 -10.43 2.40
CA HIS A 86 -4.33 -9.66 1.16
C HIS A 86 -3.73 -10.46 0.00
N MET A 87 -3.81 -9.88 -1.19
CA MET A 87 -3.19 -10.36 -2.41
C MET A 87 -2.35 -9.23 -3.01
N ILE A 88 -1.15 -9.55 -3.47
CA ILE A 88 -0.31 -8.61 -4.22
C ILE A 88 -0.83 -8.55 -5.66
N GLU A 89 -1.24 -7.37 -6.12
CA GLU A 89 -1.76 -7.18 -7.48
C GLU A 89 -0.67 -6.88 -8.48
N LYS A 90 0.36 -6.13 -8.05
CA LYS A 90 1.53 -5.86 -8.90
C LYS A 90 2.73 -5.39 -8.09
N MET A 91 3.92 -5.59 -8.66
CA MET A 91 5.17 -5.02 -8.19
C MET A 91 5.96 -4.42 -9.35
N TRP A 92 6.71 -3.35 -9.08
CA TRP A 92 7.56 -2.66 -10.07
C TRP A 92 8.74 -1.99 -9.39
N MET A 93 9.77 -1.65 -10.16
CA MET A 93 10.88 -0.81 -9.68
C MET A 93 10.55 0.67 -9.89
N ASP A 94 10.88 1.50 -8.90
CA ASP A 94 10.92 2.96 -9.02
C ASP A 94 12.21 3.46 -8.37
N GLY A 95 13.12 3.95 -9.21
CA GLY A 95 14.49 4.23 -8.80
C GLY A 95 15.21 2.98 -8.29
N GLN A 96 15.68 3.03 -7.05
CA GLN A 96 16.37 1.93 -6.39
C GLN A 96 15.46 1.02 -5.56
N ASP A 97 14.19 1.40 -5.39
CA ASP A 97 13.27 0.72 -4.51
C ASP A 97 12.24 -0.12 -5.28
N GLY A 98 11.87 -1.25 -4.72
CA GLY A 98 10.79 -2.10 -5.21
C GLY A 98 9.45 -1.64 -4.63
N TYR A 99 8.59 -1.16 -5.48
CA TYR A 99 7.22 -0.73 -5.15
C TYR A 99 6.22 -1.86 -5.39
N GLY A 100 5.10 -1.80 -4.69
CA GLY A 100 4.00 -2.73 -4.90
C GLY A 100 2.64 -2.13 -4.58
N ARG A 101 1.62 -2.83 -5.05
CA ARG A 101 0.22 -2.63 -4.70
C ARG A 101 -0.37 -3.95 -4.25
N LEU A 102 -1.01 -3.94 -3.10
CA LEU A 102 -1.75 -5.07 -2.56
C LEU A 102 -3.21 -4.70 -2.32
N LYS A 103 -4.09 -5.69 -2.45
CA LYS A 103 -5.51 -5.60 -2.19
C LYS A 103 -5.86 -6.38 -0.92
N LEU A 104 -6.51 -5.75 0.06
CA LEU A 104 -7.04 -6.46 1.20
C LEU A 104 -8.20 -7.37 0.77
N LEU A 105 -8.17 -8.61 1.25
CA LEU A 105 -9.20 -9.59 0.96
C LEU A 105 -10.20 -9.67 2.12
N PRO A 106 -11.48 -10.03 1.86
CA PRO A 106 -12.50 -10.17 2.90
C PRO A 106 -12.35 -11.47 3.71
N THR A 107 -11.11 -11.85 4.02
CA THR A 107 -10.77 -12.94 4.95
C THR A 107 -10.85 -12.46 6.39
N PRO A 108 -10.87 -13.34 7.41
CA PRO A 108 -10.84 -12.92 8.81
C PRO A 108 -9.68 -11.95 9.12
N MET A 109 -8.46 -12.27 8.67
CA MET A 109 -7.29 -11.43 8.89
C MET A 109 -7.30 -10.16 8.06
N GLY A 110 -7.78 -10.22 6.80
CA GLY A 110 -7.95 -9.04 5.96
C GLY A 110 -8.98 -8.06 6.52
N ASN A 111 -10.07 -8.55 7.10
CA ASN A 111 -11.07 -7.72 7.78
C ASN A 111 -10.50 -7.06 9.05
N ILE A 112 -9.64 -7.74 9.80
CA ILE A 112 -8.93 -7.15 10.94
C ILE A 112 -8.03 -6.02 10.46
N CYS A 113 -7.17 -6.26 9.45
CA CYS A 113 -6.31 -5.23 8.87
C CYS A 113 -7.12 -4.04 8.35
N LYS A 114 -8.20 -4.30 7.62
CA LYS A 114 -9.12 -3.27 7.11
C LYS A 114 -9.69 -2.42 8.25
N THR A 115 -10.23 -3.06 9.28
CA THR A 115 -10.80 -2.36 10.44
C THR A 115 -9.76 -1.49 11.14
N LEU A 116 -8.54 -1.99 11.32
CA LEU A 116 -7.45 -1.23 11.93
C LEU A 116 -7.10 0.00 11.09
N LEU A 117 -6.92 -0.15 9.78
CA LEU A 117 -6.62 0.94 8.86
C LEU A 117 -7.72 1.99 8.80
N GLU A 118 -9.00 1.59 8.74
CA GLU A 118 -10.17 2.49 8.73
C GLU A 118 -10.32 3.26 10.04
N ASN A 119 -9.78 2.76 11.15
CA ASN A 119 -9.75 3.44 12.44
C ASN A 119 -8.42 4.17 12.73
N GLY A 120 -7.59 4.38 11.69
CA GLY A 120 -6.37 5.17 11.78
C GLY A 120 -5.19 4.44 12.42
N VAL A 121 -5.27 3.12 12.59
CA VAL A 121 -4.12 2.33 13.03
C VAL A 121 -3.13 2.23 11.88
N LYS A 122 -1.88 2.50 12.18
CA LYS A 122 -0.80 2.46 11.21
C LYS A 122 -0.28 1.03 11.07
N LEU A 123 -0.43 0.47 9.88
CA LEU A 123 0.12 -0.84 9.50
C LEU A 123 1.21 -0.64 8.45
N GLY A 124 2.27 -1.41 8.53
CA GLY A 124 3.35 -1.45 7.56
C GLY A 124 3.33 -2.71 6.71
N VAL A 125 4.34 -2.85 5.87
CA VAL A 125 4.57 -4.06 5.08
C VAL A 125 5.99 -4.57 5.28
N SER A 126 6.17 -5.89 5.14
CA SER A 126 7.45 -6.55 5.30
C SER A 126 7.62 -7.63 4.25
N SER A 127 8.68 -7.56 3.45
CA SER A 127 8.99 -8.63 2.50
C SER A 127 9.49 -9.88 3.20
N ARG A 128 8.96 -11.02 2.79
CA ARG A 128 9.36 -12.35 3.24
C ARG A 128 9.93 -13.13 2.07
N GLY A 129 11.13 -13.67 2.25
CA GLY A 129 11.84 -14.32 1.17
C GLY A 129 13.02 -15.13 1.66
N SER A 130 13.86 -15.52 0.73
CA SER A 130 15.10 -16.27 0.99
C SER A 130 16.29 -15.61 0.28
N GLY A 131 17.49 -15.85 0.78
CA GLY A 131 18.71 -15.33 0.19
C GLY A 131 19.93 -15.71 1.03
N ASN A 132 21.11 -15.29 0.58
CA ASN A 132 22.37 -15.42 1.28
C ASN A 132 22.77 -14.08 1.86
N VAL A 133 23.33 -14.07 3.07
CA VAL A 133 23.81 -12.85 3.74
C VAL A 133 25.30 -13.00 3.99
N ALA A 134 26.10 -12.11 3.40
CA ALA A 134 27.53 -12.03 3.65
C ALA A 134 27.81 -11.43 5.04
N GLU A 135 29.04 -11.60 5.55
CA GLU A 135 29.48 -10.97 6.82
C GLU A 135 29.33 -9.44 6.82
N SER A 136 29.46 -8.81 5.65
CA SER A 136 29.22 -7.38 5.47
C SER A 136 27.75 -6.94 5.64
N GLY A 137 26.84 -7.89 5.66
CA GLY A 137 25.39 -7.68 5.64
C GLY A 137 24.80 -7.57 4.22
N ASN A 138 25.59 -7.67 3.16
CA ASN A 138 25.08 -7.66 1.80
C ASN A 138 24.31 -8.94 1.47
N VAL A 139 23.14 -8.77 0.85
CA VAL A 139 22.26 -9.87 0.45
C VAL A 139 22.52 -10.23 -1.02
N SER A 140 22.55 -11.53 -1.31
CA SER A 140 22.62 -12.08 -2.67
C SER A 140 21.61 -13.21 -2.85
N ASP A 141 21.33 -13.56 -4.09
CA ASP A 141 20.33 -14.59 -4.46
C ASP A 141 18.98 -14.36 -3.77
N PHE A 142 18.55 -13.11 -3.73
CA PHE A 142 17.33 -12.72 -3.06
C PHE A 142 16.09 -13.12 -3.87
N GLU A 143 15.24 -13.93 -3.24
CA GLU A 143 13.94 -14.32 -3.79
C GLU A 143 12.82 -13.89 -2.85
N ILE A 144 11.90 -13.05 -3.33
CA ILE A 144 10.69 -12.67 -2.60
C ILE A 144 9.65 -13.79 -2.76
N GLN A 145 9.14 -14.32 -1.65
CA GLN A 145 8.01 -15.24 -1.64
C GLN A 145 6.70 -14.48 -1.54
N THR A 146 6.64 -13.51 -0.65
CA THR A 146 5.49 -12.61 -0.46
C THR A 146 5.90 -11.34 0.27
N VAL A 147 4.93 -10.47 0.51
CA VAL A 147 5.03 -9.30 1.37
C VAL A 147 3.88 -9.38 2.36
N ASP A 148 4.15 -9.30 3.65
CA ASP A 148 3.16 -9.43 4.72
C ASP A 148 2.78 -8.05 5.28
N ILE A 149 1.55 -7.93 5.85
CA ILE A 149 1.14 -6.73 6.60
C ILE A 149 1.54 -6.91 8.06
N VAL A 150 2.24 -5.92 8.63
CA VAL A 150 2.78 -5.98 10.00
C VAL A 150 2.35 -4.77 10.84
N ALA A 151 2.17 -4.99 12.14
CA ALA A 151 1.78 -3.93 13.08
C ALA A 151 2.94 -2.99 13.43
N ASN A 152 4.16 -3.52 13.53
CA ASN A 152 5.36 -2.77 13.90
C ASN A 152 6.44 -2.97 12.84
N PRO A 153 6.51 -2.09 11.82
CA PRO A 153 7.64 -2.07 10.92
C PRO A 153 8.92 -1.69 11.68
N SER A 154 10.04 -2.33 11.36
CA SER A 154 11.31 -2.16 12.08
C SER A 154 12.01 -0.80 11.88
N ALA A 155 11.43 0.13 11.17
CA ALA A 155 11.99 1.46 10.94
C ALA A 155 11.29 2.54 11.79
N PRO A 156 12.05 3.32 12.61
CA PRO A 156 11.48 4.25 13.60
C PRO A 156 10.74 5.45 13.00
N ASP A 157 11.04 5.86 11.77
CA ASP A 157 10.58 7.15 11.22
C ASP A 157 9.41 7.02 10.23
N ALA A 158 8.68 5.92 10.29
CA ALA A 158 7.88 5.51 9.18
C ALA A 158 6.43 5.22 9.51
N TYR A 159 5.65 6.26 9.56
CA TYR A 159 4.20 6.24 9.71
C TYR A 159 3.50 7.03 8.59
N PRO A 160 2.90 6.41 7.54
CA PRO A 160 2.16 7.13 6.50
C PRO A 160 0.84 7.71 7.00
N ASP A 161 0.45 8.86 6.45
CA ASP A 161 -0.92 9.35 6.57
C ASP A 161 -1.86 8.50 5.71
N PRO A 162 -3.04 8.12 6.22
CA PRO A 162 -4.05 7.45 5.42
C PRO A 162 -4.60 8.42 4.38
N LEU A 163 -4.23 8.24 3.12
CA LEU A 163 -4.85 8.93 2.00
C LEU A 163 -6.10 8.16 1.57
N TYR A 164 -7.27 8.67 1.96
CA TYR A 164 -8.54 8.20 1.41
C TYR A 164 -8.70 8.73 -0.01
N GLU A 165 -8.30 7.97 -1.01
CA GLU A 165 -8.55 8.28 -2.42
C GLU A 165 -10.02 8.02 -2.84
N GLN A 166 -10.99 8.34 -2.00
CA GLN A 166 -12.40 8.37 -2.40
C GLN A 166 -12.72 9.51 -3.38
N ILE A 167 -11.81 10.47 -3.56
CA ILE A 167 -12.08 11.69 -4.34
C ILE A 167 -11.43 11.64 -5.72
N MET A 168 -10.35 10.87 -5.94
CA MET A 168 -9.53 10.99 -7.15
C MET A 168 -9.88 10.04 -8.31
N ASN A 169 -10.52 8.92 -8.09
CA ASN A 169 -10.78 7.92 -9.17
C ASN A 169 -12.25 7.77 -9.58
N GLY A 170 -13.20 8.44 -8.93
CA GLY A 170 -14.57 8.53 -9.44
C GLY A 170 -14.66 9.62 -10.51
N HIS A 171 -15.44 9.41 -11.57
CA HIS A 171 -15.74 10.43 -12.61
C HIS A 171 -16.13 11.78 -11.99
N ARG A 172 -16.70 11.79 -10.77
CA ARG A 172 -17.01 12.98 -9.98
C ARG A 172 -15.81 13.57 -9.23
N GLY A 173 -14.80 12.77 -8.89
CA GLY A 173 -13.59 13.22 -8.20
C GLY A 173 -12.67 14.04 -9.11
N ASN A 174 -12.50 13.62 -10.35
CA ASN A 174 -11.76 14.39 -11.36
C ASN A 174 -12.45 15.72 -11.65
N ILE A 175 -13.79 15.74 -11.75
CA ILE A 175 -14.57 16.97 -11.94
C ILE A 175 -14.42 17.90 -10.73
N LEU A 176 -14.39 17.38 -9.50
CA LEU A 176 -14.18 18.18 -8.29
C LEU A 176 -12.76 18.75 -8.21
N LEU A 177 -11.75 18.00 -8.64
CA LEU A 177 -10.35 18.46 -8.69
C LEU A 177 -10.16 19.52 -9.78
N ASP A 178 -10.74 19.29 -10.96
CA ASP A 178 -10.74 20.26 -12.07
C ASP A 178 -11.47 21.53 -11.67
N VAL A 179 -12.62 21.43 -11.00
CA VAL A 179 -13.36 22.58 -10.47
C VAL A 179 -12.58 23.29 -9.36
N ALA A 180 -11.94 22.56 -8.43
CA ALA A 180 -11.12 23.16 -7.37
C ALA A 180 -9.89 23.88 -7.93
N THR A 181 -9.28 23.36 -8.98
CA THR A 181 -8.15 23.99 -9.66
C THR A 181 -8.61 25.22 -10.47
N ALA A 182 -9.72 25.10 -11.20
CA ALA A 182 -10.31 26.21 -11.96
C ALA A 182 -10.78 27.36 -11.04
N VAL A 183 -11.38 27.03 -9.89
CA VAL A 183 -11.84 28.01 -8.87
C VAL A 183 -10.68 28.78 -8.24
N LYS A 184 -9.48 28.21 -8.16
CA LYS A 184 -8.32 28.88 -7.58
C LYS A 184 -7.85 30.05 -8.44
N ASP A 185 -8.06 29.98 -9.75
CA ASP A 185 -7.55 30.94 -10.74
C ASP A 185 -8.65 31.75 -11.47
N ASP A 186 -9.95 31.42 -11.26
CA ASP A 186 -11.09 32.07 -11.91
C ASP A 186 -12.11 32.61 -10.90
N THR A 187 -12.28 33.92 -10.89
CA THR A 187 -13.21 34.63 -10.00
C THR A 187 -14.69 34.27 -10.25
N ILE A 188 -15.06 33.92 -11.48
CA ILE A 188 -16.44 33.54 -11.86
C ILE A 188 -16.74 32.13 -11.36
N ALA A 189 -15.78 31.19 -11.50
CA ALA A 189 -15.89 29.83 -11.00
C ALA A 189 -16.00 29.82 -9.47
N ASN A 190 -15.27 30.70 -8.78
CA ASN A 190 -15.34 30.87 -7.33
C ASN A 190 -16.73 31.35 -6.87
N GLN A 191 -17.30 32.35 -7.52
CA GLN A 191 -18.65 32.85 -7.21
C GLN A 191 -19.73 31.79 -7.45
N TYR A 192 -19.59 30.99 -8.51
CA TYR A 192 -20.51 29.87 -8.78
C TYR A 192 -20.45 28.80 -7.70
N LEU A 193 -19.24 28.39 -7.28
CA LEU A 193 -19.05 27.41 -6.22
C LEU A 193 -19.65 27.89 -4.89
N GLN A 194 -19.40 29.14 -4.50
CA GLN A 194 -19.99 29.75 -3.30
C GLN A 194 -21.52 29.69 -3.33
N LYS A 195 -22.14 30.00 -4.46
CA LYS A 195 -23.59 29.95 -4.63
C LYS A 195 -24.15 28.53 -4.49
N GLU A 196 -23.47 27.54 -5.06
CA GLU A 196 -23.92 26.13 -4.96
C GLU A 196 -23.70 25.54 -3.56
N VAL A 197 -22.62 25.94 -2.87
CA VAL A 197 -22.38 25.56 -1.46
C VAL A 197 -23.46 26.14 -0.55
N LEU A 198 -23.85 27.40 -0.73
CA LEU A 198 -24.92 28.02 0.04
C LEU A 198 -26.28 27.30 -0.18
N LYS A 199 -26.63 26.99 -1.42
CA LYS A 199 -27.82 26.18 -1.72
C LYS A 199 -27.79 24.79 -1.06
N PHE A 200 -26.63 24.17 -1.01
CA PHE A 200 -26.49 22.86 -0.35
C PHE A 200 -26.69 22.97 1.17
N ILE A 201 -26.12 24.00 1.79
CA ILE A 201 -26.30 24.29 3.24
C ILE A 201 -27.80 24.57 3.55
N GLU A 202 -28.48 25.36 2.72
CA GLU A 202 -29.92 25.62 2.87
C GLU A 202 -30.74 24.32 2.82
N LYS A 203 -30.43 23.41 1.86
CA LYS A 203 -31.09 22.09 1.78
C LYS A 203 -30.82 21.19 2.98
N LEU A 204 -29.65 21.29 3.62
CA LEU A 204 -29.33 20.55 4.82
C LEU A 204 -30.10 21.09 6.05
N ASN A 205 -30.28 22.41 6.15
CA ASN A 205 -31.00 23.04 7.25
C ASN A 205 -32.52 22.79 7.19
N ILE A 206 -33.11 22.60 6.01
CA ILE A 206 -34.54 22.25 5.84
C ILE A 206 -34.86 20.81 6.30
N ARG A 207 -33.87 19.92 6.38
CA ARG A 207 -34.05 18.54 6.87
C ARG A 207 -33.97 18.39 8.40
N ARG A 208 -33.77 19.46 9.15
CA ARG A 208 -33.69 19.46 10.62
C ARG A 208 -34.91 20.04 11.32
N SER A 209 -35.99 20.37 10.58
CA SER A 209 -37.30 20.83 11.10
C SER A 209 -38.34 19.76 10.91
#